data_2e307b262c7afd28b1b5775601af048b
#
_entry.id   2e307b262c7afd28b1b5775601af048b
#
_cell.length_a   1.000
_cell.length_b   1.000
_cell.length_c   1.000
_cell.angle_alpha   90.00
_cell.angle_beta   90.00
_cell.angle_gamma   90.00
#
_symmetry.space_group_name_H-M   'P 1'
#
loop_
_entity.id
_entity.type
_entity.pdbx_description
1 polymer ?
#
loop_
_entity_poly.entity_id
_entity_poly.type
_entity_poly.pdbx_seq_one_letter_code
_entity_poly.pdbx_strand_id
1 'polypeptide(L)'
;DRTFRMHESGKIHVLSTAPVNDRDDLSMAYTPGVARICTAIEKDPLLSHQFTIRKNTVAIVSNGTAVLGLGDIGPEGAMPVMEGKALLFEIEERLRASLDIPVFHDDQHGTAVVTLAALWNSLKITGKKMEDLSVVIAGMGAAGVAIGKILINAGVGEIVGCDREGAIYSGRGAMNSAKEWFAVNTNPSRKMGTIGEVMKGADVFVGVSGPD
;
A
#
# COMPACT_ATOMS: atom_id res chain seq x y z
N ASP A 1 26.68 -11.24 15.29
CA ASP A 1 26.23 -11.05 13.91
C ASP A 1 25.88 -9.59 13.68
N ARG A 2 26.27 -9.03 12.52
CA ARG A 2 26.05 -7.63 12.18
C ARG A 2 24.54 -7.31 12.03
N THR A 3 23.76 -8.25 11.53
CA THR A 3 22.30 -8.09 11.37
C THR A 3 21.62 -7.96 12.73
N PHE A 4 21.94 -8.81 13.70
CA PHE A 4 21.39 -8.72 15.05
C PHE A 4 21.74 -7.39 15.72
N ARG A 5 22.98 -6.93 15.59
CA ARG A 5 23.39 -5.63 16.14
C ARG A 5 22.62 -4.46 15.54
N MET A 6 22.30 -4.51 14.24
CA MET A 6 21.50 -3.46 13.58
C MET A 6 20.06 -3.39 14.09
N HIS A 7 19.52 -4.50 14.58
CA HIS A 7 18.16 -4.59 15.11
C HIS A 7 18.08 -4.38 16.63
N GLU A 8 19.21 -4.27 17.30
CA GLU A 8 19.26 -4.01 18.75
C GLU A 8 18.57 -2.68 19.06
N SER A 9 17.59 -2.71 19.95
CA SER A 9 16.75 -1.54 20.34
C SER A 9 15.80 -1.02 19.25
N GLY A 10 15.56 -1.80 18.17
CA GLY A 10 14.71 -1.41 17.06
C GLY A 10 15.39 -0.47 16.05
N LYS A 11 14.71 -0.20 14.94
CA LYS A 11 15.22 0.65 13.84
C LYS A 11 14.55 2.02 13.76
N ILE A 12 13.56 2.26 14.60
CA ILE A 12 12.74 3.47 14.60
C ILE A 12 12.72 4.06 16.00
N HIS A 13 12.77 5.38 16.10
CA HIS A 13 12.49 6.10 17.32
C HIS A 13 11.60 7.31 17.03
N VAL A 14 10.88 7.73 18.05
CA VAL A 14 9.99 8.90 17.97
C VAL A 14 10.63 10.05 18.72
N LEU A 15 10.74 11.20 18.07
CA LEU A 15 11.28 12.42 18.64
C LEU A 15 10.19 13.50 18.71
N SER A 16 10.24 14.34 19.74
CA SER A 16 9.41 15.53 19.79
C SER A 16 9.92 16.57 18.80
N THR A 17 9.00 17.17 18.03
CA THR A 17 9.29 18.30 17.14
C THR A 17 8.98 19.65 17.79
N ALA A 18 8.18 19.65 18.87
CA ALA A 18 7.86 20.87 19.60
C ALA A 18 9.00 21.19 20.58
N PRO A 19 9.55 22.40 20.56
CA PRO A 19 10.48 22.83 21.59
C PRO A 19 9.70 23.01 22.89
N VAL A 20 10.18 22.39 23.96
CA VAL A 20 9.66 22.59 25.33
C VAL A 20 10.85 22.95 26.20
N ASN A 21 11.16 24.25 26.25
CA ASN A 21 12.34 24.78 26.96
C ASN A 21 11.98 25.31 28.35
N ASP A 22 10.72 25.70 28.53
CA ASP A 22 10.26 26.29 29.78
C ASP A 22 8.82 25.87 30.12
N ARG A 23 8.31 26.43 31.21
CA ARG A 23 6.98 26.13 31.73
C ARG A 23 5.85 26.65 30.82
N ASP A 24 6.09 27.74 30.11
CA ASP A 24 5.11 28.34 29.23
C ASP A 24 4.97 27.49 27.95
N ASP A 25 6.08 27.02 27.39
CA ASP A 25 6.09 26.05 26.29
C ASP A 25 5.32 24.78 26.66
N LEU A 26 5.58 24.23 27.86
CA LEU A 26 4.87 23.05 28.35
C LEU A 26 3.37 23.31 28.53
N SER A 27 3.00 24.49 29.01
CA SER A 27 1.61 24.91 29.16
C SER A 27 0.87 25.01 27.83
N MET A 28 1.55 25.44 26.76
CA MET A 28 0.99 25.46 25.41
C MET A 28 0.93 24.06 24.79
N ALA A 29 1.99 23.27 24.94
CA ALA A 29 2.09 21.93 24.34
C ALA A 29 1.17 20.90 25.04
N TYR A 30 0.85 21.10 26.31
CA TYR A 30 0.01 20.21 27.11
C TYR A 30 -1.07 21.00 27.87
N THR A 31 -1.11 20.93 29.20
CA THR A 31 -2.19 21.52 30.00
C THR A 31 -1.79 22.92 30.52
N PRO A 32 -2.62 23.94 30.35
CA PRO A 32 -4.02 23.96 29.85
C PRO A 32 -4.19 24.24 28.35
N GLY A 33 -3.16 24.62 27.61
CA GLY A 33 -3.22 25.13 26.25
C GLY A 33 -3.82 24.14 25.25
N VAL A 34 -3.45 22.85 25.34
CA VAL A 34 -3.91 21.78 24.45
C VAL A 34 -5.44 21.64 24.41
N ALA A 35 -6.15 21.96 25.50
CA ALA A 35 -7.61 21.89 25.56
C ALA A 35 -8.29 22.74 24.48
N ARG A 36 -7.72 23.86 24.11
CA ARG A 36 -8.24 24.73 23.03
C ARG A 36 -8.16 24.03 21.68
N ILE A 37 -7.08 23.29 21.42
CA ILE A 37 -6.90 22.51 20.19
C ILE A 37 -7.87 21.33 20.17
N CYS A 38 -8.05 20.62 21.29
CA CYS A 38 -9.04 19.54 21.39
C CYS A 38 -10.47 20.04 21.08
N THR A 39 -10.87 21.16 21.65
CA THR A 39 -12.20 21.77 21.39
C THR A 39 -12.35 22.21 19.94
N ALA A 40 -11.29 22.71 19.31
CA ALA A 40 -11.33 23.07 17.89
C ALA A 40 -11.52 21.83 17.00
N ILE A 41 -10.77 20.74 17.27
CA ILE A 41 -10.89 19.47 16.53
C ILE A 41 -12.25 18.80 16.76
N GLU A 42 -12.81 18.87 17.97
CA GLU A 42 -14.16 18.37 18.27
C GLU A 42 -15.20 19.02 17.38
N LYS A 43 -15.10 20.34 17.16
CA LYS A 43 -16.02 21.11 16.31
C LYS A 43 -15.80 20.88 14.82
N ASP A 44 -14.56 20.71 14.41
CA ASP A 44 -14.15 20.43 13.03
C ASP A 44 -13.07 19.33 13.02
N PRO A 45 -13.46 18.06 12.82
CA PRO A 45 -12.53 16.93 12.79
C PRO A 45 -11.42 17.03 11.74
N LEU A 46 -11.59 17.81 10.67
CA LEU A 46 -10.56 18.02 9.64
C LEU A 46 -9.33 18.76 10.20
N LEU A 47 -9.51 19.57 11.24
CA LEU A 47 -8.41 20.25 11.91
C LEU A 47 -7.42 19.28 12.58
N SER A 48 -7.81 18.00 12.79
CA SER A 48 -6.87 16.98 13.26
C SER A 48 -5.71 16.76 12.29
N HIS A 49 -5.91 16.95 10.99
CA HIS A 49 -4.85 16.90 9.99
C HIS A 49 -3.88 18.11 10.06
N GLN A 50 -4.34 19.23 10.59
CA GLN A 50 -3.52 20.44 10.73
C GLN A 50 -2.76 20.46 12.05
N PHE A 51 -3.41 20.09 13.16
CA PHE A 51 -2.90 20.26 14.51
C PHE A 51 -2.36 18.99 15.16
N THR A 52 -2.34 17.87 14.44
CA THR A 52 -1.76 16.61 14.94
C THR A 52 -0.86 15.96 13.88
N ILE A 53 -0.10 14.96 14.29
CA ILE A 53 0.74 14.14 13.40
C ILE A 53 -0.09 13.34 12.37
N ARG A 54 -1.42 13.28 12.51
CA ARG A 54 -2.31 12.45 11.67
C ARG A 54 -2.11 12.67 10.17
N LYS A 55 -1.82 13.89 9.74
CA LYS A 55 -1.55 14.22 8.34
C LYS A 55 -0.34 13.48 7.78
N ASN A 56 0.67 13.27 8.60
CA ASN A 56 1.98 12.75 8.21
C ASN A 56 2.22 11.33 8.77
N THR A 57 1.16 10.61 9.13
CA THR A 57 1.28 9.27 9.70
C THR A 57 0.67 8.23 8.77
N VAL A 58 1.45 7.21 8.44
CA VAL A 58 1.00 5.98 7.76
C VAL A 58 1.19 4.82 8.73
N ALA A 59 0.12 4.08 9.00
CA ALA A 59 0.17 2.90 9.85
C ALA A 59 0.51 1.66 9.00
N ILE A 60 1.52 0.92 9.43
CA ILE A 60 1.83 -0.41 8.90
C ILE A 60 1.25 -1.43 9.88
N VAL A 61 0.26 -2.20 9.43
CA VAL A 61 -0.46 -3.17 10.27
C VAL A 61 -0.28 -4.56 9.70
N SER A 62 0.13 -5.49 10.56
CA SER A 62 0.28 -6.91 10.21
C SER A 62 -0.09 -7.76 11.41
N ASN A 63 -0.68 -8.92 11.17
CA ASN A 63 -0.87 -9.97 12.19
C ASN A 63 0.23 -11.04 12.12
N GLY A 64 1.20 -10.90 11.21
CA GLY A 64 2.32 -11.81 11.07
C GLY A 64 2.01 -13.16 10.42
N THR A 65 0.83 -13.32 9.80
CA THR A 65 0.39 -14.60 9.20
C THR A 65 1.08 -14.92 7.86
N ALA A 66 1.72 -13.91 7.23
CA ALA A 66 2.47 -14.09 5.98
C ALA A 66 3.63 -13.09 5.94
N VAL A 67 4.80 -13.52 6.40
CA VAL A 67 5.98 -12.68 6.55
C VAL A 67 7.11 -13.19 5.66
N LEU A 68 7.40 -12.50 4.54
CA LEU A 68 8.41 -12.90 3.57
C LEU A 68 8.21 -14.36 3.11
N GLY A 69 9.26 -15.15 3.04
CA GLY A 69 9.21 -16.60 2.80
C GLY A 69 9.09 -17.46 4.08
N LEU A 70 8.85 -16.83 5.24
CA LEU A 70 8.81 -17.52 6.54
C LEU A 70 7.40 -18.03 6.92
N GLY A 71 6.36 -17.60 6.22
CA GLY A 71 4.97 -17.95 6.51
C GLY A 71 4.43 -17.24 7.75
N ASP A 72 3.63 -17.96 8.53
CA ASP A 72 3.03 -17.46 9.78
C ASP A 72 4.03 -17.55 10.93
N ILE A 73 4.54 -16.40 11.35
CA ILE A 73 5.48 -16.27 12.48
C ILE A 73 4.96 -15.37 13.60
N GLY A 74 3.68 -14.98 13.50
CA GLY A 74 3.01 -14.13 14.48
C GLY A 74 3.41 -12.65 14.42
N PRO A 75 2.69 -11.79 15.17
CA PRO A 75 2.92 -10.35 15.14
C PRO A 75 4.28 -9.93 15.69
N GLU A 76 4.77 -10.55 16.75
CA GLU A 76 6.09 -10.24 17.32
C GLU A 76 7.22 -10.60 16.36
N GLY A 77 7.14 -11.76 15.70
CA GLY A 77 8.11 -12.18 14.69
C GLY A 77 8.11 -11.28 13.46
N ALA A 78 6.98 -10.64 13.14
CA ALA A 78 6.84 -9.72 12.02
C ALA A 78 7.41 -8.31 12.30
N MET A 79 7.56 -7.90 13.55
CA MET A 79 7.97 -6.53 13.93
C MET A 79 9.23 -6.06 13.21
N PRO A 80 10.33 -6.82 13.12
CA PRO A 80 11.54 -6.36 12.43
C PRO A 80 11.31 -6.04 10.95
N VAL A 81 10.40 -6.76 10.29
CA VAL A 81 10.03 -6.50 8.88
C VAL A 81 9.17 -5.25 8.76
N MET A 82 8.24 -5.04 9.69
CA MET A 82 7.39 -3.84 9.70
C MET A 82 8.19 -2.57 9.96
N GLU A 83 9.16 -2.61 10.88
CA GLU A 83 10.11 -1.52 11.08
C GLU A 83 10.98 -1.26 9.83
N GLY A 84 11.40 -2.33 9.13
CA GLY A 84 12.10 -2.20 7.86
C GLY A 84 11.26 -1.51 6.79
N LYS A 85 9.97 -1.83 6.69
CA LYS A 85 9.04 -1.15 5.78
C LYS A 85 8.86 0.33 6.13
N ALA A 86 8.71 0.66 7.41
CA ALA A 86 8.61 2.04 7.84
C ALA A 86 9.87 2.85 7.48
N LEU A 87 11.06 2.27 7.67
CA LEU A 87 12.32 2.87 7.27
C LEU A 87 12.39 3.12 5.75
N LEU A 88 11.91 2.17 4.92
CA LEU A 88 11.87 2.34 3.47
C LEU A 88 10.95 3.48 3.04
N PHE A 89 9.79 3.64 3.66
CA PHE A 89 8.90 4.78 3.41
C PHE A 89 9.56 6.11 3.73
N GLU A 90 10.21 6.22 4.87
CA GLU A 90 10.95 7.44 5.26
C GLU A 90 12.06 7.77 4.26
N ILE A 91 12.85 6.77 3.85
CA ILE A 91 13.92 6.94 2.87
C ILE A 91 13.37 7.42 1.52
N GLU A 92 12.29 6.81 1.02
CA GLU A 92 11.69 7.21 -0.24
C GLU A 92 11.21 8.67 -0.20
N GLU A 93 10.48 9.08 0.84
CA GLU A 93 10.00 10.46 0.98
C GLU A 93 11.14 11.48 1.02
N ARG A 94 12.19 11.19 1.80
CA ARG A 94 13.36 12.06 1.90
C ARG A 94 14.11 12.19 0.58
N LEU A 95 14.27 11.09 -0.15
CA LEU A 95 14.94 11.09 -1.45
C LEU A 95 14.10 11.82 -2.50
N ARG A 96 12.79 11.60 -2.54
CA ARG A 96 11.88 12.32 -3.45
C ARG A 96 11.87 13.83 -3.21
N ALA A 97 12.00 14.25 -1.95
CA ALA A 97 12.05 15.67 -1.59
C ALA A 97 13.40 16.34 -1.87
N SER A 98 14.49 15.57 -1.93
CA SER A 98 15.86 16.10 -2.01
C SER A 98 16.56 15.87 -3.33
N LEU A 99 16.05 15.03 -4.21
CA LEU A 99 16.68 14.66 -5.46
C LEU A 99 15.84 15.09 -6.66
N ASP A 100 16.50 15.55 -7.71
CA ASP A 100 15.91 15.88 -9.00
C ASP A 100 16.01 14.69 -9.98
N ILE A 101 15.77 13.49 -9.47
CA ILE A 101 15.73 12.26 -10.24
C ILE A 101 14.50 11.44 -9.82
N PRO A 102 13.96 10.52 -10.65
CA PRO A 102 12.92 9.60 -10.25
C PRO A 102 13.37 8.71 -9.10
N VAL A 103 12.58 8.68 -8.04
CA VAL A 103 12.81 7.82 -6.87
C VAL A 103 11.63 6.87 -6.72
N PHE A 104 11.91 5.59 -6.58
CA PHE A 104 10.91 4.56 -6.28
C PHE A 104 11.53 3.45 -5.43
N HIS A 105 10.72 2.70 -4.70
CA HIS A 105 11.19 1.48 -4.05
C HIS A 105 10.53 0.23 -4.61
N ASP A 106 11.24 -0.89 -4.49
CA ASP A 106 10.93 -2.14 -5.19
C ASP A 106 9.62 -2.80 -4.72
N ASP A 107 9.35 -2.83 -3.43
CA ASP A 107 8.16 -3.50 -2.85
C ASP A 107 6.84 -2.93 -3.39
N GLN A 108 6.80 -1.65 -3.77
CA GLN A 108 5.61 -1.01 -4.31
C GLN A 108 5.60 -1.01 -5.83
N HIS A 109 6.71 -0.64 -6.45
CA HIS A 109 6.78 -0.38 -7.88
C HIS A 109 7.51 -1.46 -8.65
N GLY A 110 8.54 -2.11 -8.07
CA GLY A 110 9.33 -3.13 -8.74
C GLY A 110 8.50 -4.34 -9.16
N THR A 111 7.64 -4.83 -8.27
CA THR A 111 6.72 -5.94 -8.59
C THR A 111 5.81 -5.60 -9.78
N ALA A 112 5.32 -4.36 -9.88
CA ALA A 112 4.50 -3.92 -11.00
C ALA A 112 5.30 -3.84 -12.30
N VAL A 113 6.52 -3.31 -12.25
CA VAL A 113 7.43 -3.22 -13.42
C VAL A 113 7.80 -4.60 -13.93
N VAL A 114 8.18 -5.52 -13.05
CA VAL A 114 8.53 -6.91 -13.43
C VAL A 114 7.34 -7.63 -14.05
N THR A 115 6.14 -7.45 -13.49
CA THR A 115 4.91 -8.02 -14.05
C THR A 115 4.65 -7.50 -15.46
N LEU A 116 4.75 -6.19 -15.69
CA LEU A 116 4.58 -5.61 -17.02
C LEU A 116 5.65 -6.11 -18.01
N ALA A 117 6.91 -6.20 -17.57
CA ALA A 117 8.01 -6.70 -18.41
C ALA A 117 7.81 -8.16 -18.80
N ALA A 118 7.37 -9.01 -17.87
CA ALA A 118 7.02 -10.40 -18.15
C ALA A 118 5.86 -10.50 -19.15
N LEU A 119 4.81 -9.71 -18.94
CA LEU A 119 3.67 -9.66 -19.84
C LEU A 119 4.09 -9.23 -21.26
N TRP A 120 4.85 -8.18 -21.40
CA TRP A 120 5.35 -7.71 -22.71
C TRP A 120 6.16 -8.75 -23.47
N ASN A 121 7.00 -9.50 -22.76
CA ASN A 121 7.76 -10.58 -23.37
C ASN A 121 6.87 -11.77 -23.77
N SER A 122 5.85 -12.09 -22.96
CA SER A 122 4.87 -13.12 -23.29
C SER A 122 4.06 -12.81 -24.55
N LEU A 123 3.75 -11.54 -24.78
CA LEU A 123 3.05 -11.11 -26.00
C LEU A 123 3.86 -11.34 -27.27
N LYS A 124 5.18 -11.21 -27.22
CA LYS A 124 6.08 -11.52 -28.35
C LYS A 124 6.00 -13.01 -28.76
N ILE A 125 5.73 -13.87 -27.79
CA ILE A 125 5.63 -15.33 -28.01
C ILE A 125 4.23 -15.71 -28.47
N THR A 126 3.19 -15.15 -27.83
CA THR A 126 1.80 -15.52 -28.08
C THR A 126 1.18 -14.80 -29.28
N GLY A 127 1.79 -13.70 -29.74
CA GLY A 127 1.27 -12.87 -30.81
C GLY A 127 0.01 -12.07 -30.45
N LYS A 128 -0.43 -12.11 -29.19
CA LYS A 128 -1.57 -11.32 -28.71
C LYS A 128 -1.21 -9.85 -28.55
N LYS A 129 -2.20 -8.97 -28.66
CA LYS A 129 -2.01 -7.54 -28.40
C LYS A 129 -2.41 -7.21 -26.95
N MET A 130 -1.80 -6.16 -26.39
CA MET A 130 -2.07 -5.73 -25.01
C MET A 130 -3.56 -5.39 -24.82
N GLU A 131 -4.15 -4.71 -25.78
CA GLU A 131 -5.54 -4.26 -25.77
C GLU A 131 -6.57 -5.39 -25.79
N ASP A 132 -6.19 -6.58 -26.28
CA ASP A 132 -7.07 -7.75 -26.37
C ASP A 132 -7.02 -8.64 -25.12
N LEU A 133 -6.14 -8.32 -24.16
CA LEU A 133 -5.92 -9.14 -22.98
C LEU A 133 -7.00 -8.96 -21.92
N SER A 134 -7.39 -10.10 -21.33
CA SER A 134 -8.12 -10.16 -20.06
C SER A 134 -7.19 -10.66 -18.95
N VAL A 135 -6.93 -9.82 -17.96
CA VAL A 135 -6.01 -10.08 -16.86
C VAL A 135 -6.78 -10.19 -15.55
N VAL A 136 -6.54 -11.26 -14.78
CA VAL A 136 -7.07 -11.43 -13.43
C VAL A 136 -5.93 -11.29 -12.41
N ILE A 137 -6.12 -10.42 -11.41
CA ILE A 137 -5.16 -10.17 -10.33
C ILE A 137 -5.73 -10.69 -9.02
N ALA A 138 -5.08 -11.66 -8.40
CA ALA A 138 -5.41 -12.17 -7.07
C ALA A 138 -4.56 -11.46 -6.00
N GLY A 139 -5.23 -10.79 -5.06
CA GLY A 139 -4.55 -10.01 -4.02
C GLY A 139 -4.54 -8.52 -4.35
N MET A 140 -5.50 -7.78 -3.78
CA MET A 140 -5.68 -6.34 -4.02
C MET A 140 -5.15 -5.51 -2.86
N GLY A 141 -3.92 -5.83 -2.46
CA GLY A 141 -3.07 -4.99 -1.60
C GLY A 141 -2.27 -3.95 -2.41
N ALA A 142 -1.21 -3.41 -1.82
CA ALA A 142 -0.36 -2.38 -2.46
C ALA A 142 0.20 -2.83 -3.82
N ALA A 143 0.74 -4.06 -3.89
CA ALA A 143 1.28 -4.64 -5.13
C ALA A 143 0.18 -4.82 -6.20
N GLY A 144 -0.96 -5.43 -5.85
CA GLY A 144 -2.04 -5.67 -6.82
C GLY A 144 -2.62 -4.39 -7.40
N VAL A 145 -2.79 -3.35 -6.58
CA VAL A 145 -3.24 -2.03 -7.05
C VAL A 145 -2.17 -1.38 -7.95
N ALA A 146 -0.89 -1.47 -7.59
CA ALA A 146 0.21 -0.91 -8.39
C ALA A 146 0.33 -1.63 -9.75
N ILE A 147 0.21 -2.96 -9.76
CA ILE A 147 0.17 -3.77 -10.99
C ILE A 147 -1.01 -3.33 -11.86
N GLY A 148 -2.22 -3.22 -11.30
CA GLY A 148 -3.37 -2.76 -12.05
C GLY A 148 -3.16 -1.39 -12.69
N LYS A 149 -2.61 -0.43 -11.95
CA LYS A 149 -2.28 0.92 -12.48
C LYS A 149 -1.32 0.86 -13.66
N ILE A 150 -0.24 0.09 -13.56
CA ILE A 150 0.75 0.01 -14.64
C ILE A 150 0.17 -0.72 -15.87
N LEU A 151 -0.68 -1.72 -15.67
CA LEU A 151 -1.34 -2.44 -16.75
C LEU A 151 -2.40 -1.60 -17.48
N ILE A 152 -3.15 -0.76 -16.74
CA ILE A 152 -4.06 0.25 -17.34
C ILE A 152 -3.25 1.19 -18.24
N ASN A 153 -2.16 1.74 -17.73
CA ASN A 153 -1.29 2.65 -18.49
C ASN A 153 -0.64 1.97 -19.71
N ALA A 154 -0.43 0.66 -19.64
CA ALA A 154 0.08 -0.14 -20.77
C ALA A 154 -1.00 -0.49 -21.80
N GLY A 155 -2.25 -0.18 -21.55
CA GLY A 155 -3.36 -0.39 -22.48
C GLY A 155 -3.97 -1.78 -22.46
N VAL A 156 -3.91 -2.50 -21.32
CA VAL A 156 -4.61 -3.79 -21.17
C VAL A 156 -6.12 -3.58 -21.24
N GLY A 157 -6.80 -4.37 -22.08
CA GLY A 157 -8.23 -4.19 -22.38
C GLY A 157 -9.16 -4.50 -21.23
N GLU A 158 -8.93 -5.59 -20.50
CA GLU A 158 -9.72 -5.94 -19.31
C GLU A 158 -8.83 -6.34 -18.14
N ILE A 159 -9.07 -5.75 -16.98
CA ILE A 159 -8.39 -6.09 -15.74
C ILE A 159 -9.43 -6.33 -14.66
N VAL A 160 -9.39 -7.50 -14.02
CA VAL A 160 -10.27 -7.85 -12.90
C VAL A 160 -9.42 -8.13 -11.67
N GLY A 161 -9.52 -7.29 -10.67
CA GLY A 161 -8.91 -7.53 -9.36
C GLY A 161 -9.82 -8.41 -8.50
N CYS A 162 -9.22 -9.32 -7.73
CA CYS A 162 -9.91 -10.16 -6.77
C CYS A 162 -9.27 -10.05 -5.38
N ASP A 163 -10.10 -9.95 -4.37
CA ASP A 163 -9.74 -10.10 -2.98
C ASP A 163 -10.45 -11.32 -2.35
N ARG A 164 -10.43 -11.44 -1.02
CA ARG A 164 -11.08 -12.56 -0.30
C ARG A 164 -12.58 -12.66 -0.53
N GLU A 165 -13.23 -11.55 -0.87
CA GLU A 165 -14.66 -11.48 -1.15
C GLU A 165 -14.99 -11.70 -2.64
N GLY A 166 -13.98 -11.90 -3.48
CA GLY A 166 -14.12 -12.12 -4.92
C GLY A 166 -13.76 -10.91 -5.76
N ALA A 167 -14.36 -10.81 -6.94
CA ALA A 167 -14.06 -9.76 -7.92
C ALA A 167 -14.39 -8.36 -7.42
N ILE A 168 -13.54 -7.40 -7.79
CA ILE A 168 -13.74 -5.97 -7.54
C ILE A 168 -14.44 -5.36 -8.75
N TYR A 169 -15.56 -4.69 -8.52
CA TYR A 169 -16.35 -4.02 -9.55
C TYR A 169 -17.03 -2.76 -9.00
N SER A 170 -17.37 -1.85 -9.86
CA SER A 170 -18.03 -0.60 -9.50
C SER A 170 -19.41 -0.84 -8.84
N GLY A 171 -19.59 -0.34 -7.63
CA GLY A 171 -20.79 -0.52 -6.83
C GLY A 171 -20.75 -1.70 -5.86
N ARG A 172 -19.64 -2.44 -5.75
CA ARG A 172 -19.43 -3.40 -4.66
C ARG A 172 -19.26 -2.65 -3.33
N GLY A 173 -19.96 -3.07 -2.29
CA GLY A 173 -19.83 -2.51 -0.95
C GLY A 173 -18.52 -2.89 -0.25
N ALA A 174 -18.27 -2.30 0.93
CA ALA A 174 -17.17 -2.64 1.85
C ALA A 174 -15.75 -2.59 1.22
N MET A 175 -15.45 -1.54 0.45
CA MET A 175 -14.14 -1.31 -0.16
C MET A 175 -13.42 -0.13 0.49
N ASN A 176 -12.10 -0.17 0.55
CA ASN A 176 -11.28 1.00 0.87
C ASN A 176 -11.09 1.87 -0.38
N SER A 177 -10.59 3.10 -0.20
CA SER A 177 -10.42 4.08 -1.29
C SER A 177 -9.58 3.57 -2.47
N ALA A 178 -8.56 2.75 -2.21
CA ALA A 178 -7.72 2.16 -3.27
C ALA A 178 -8.50 1.15 -4.12
N LYS A 179 -9.32 0.31 -3.49
CA LYS A 179 -10.20 -0.65 -4.19
C LYS A 179 -11.36 0.05 -4.89
N GLU A 180 -11.91 1.10 -4.32
CA GLU A 180 -12.94 1.94 -4.97
C GLU A 180 -12.38 2.58 -6.25
N TRP A 181 -11.18 3.17 -6.15
CA TRP A 181 -10.49 3.69 -7.34
C TRP A 181 -10.29 2.59 -8.39
N PHE A 182 -9.84 1.40 -7.96
CA PHE A 182 -9.61 0.27 -8.85
C PHE A 182 -10.92 -0.18 -9.53
N ALA A 183 -12.00 -0.29 -8.77
CA ALA A 183 -13.32 -0.68 -9.27
C ALA A 183 -13.89 0.26 -10.34
N VAL A 184 -13.56 1.55 -10.25
CA VAL A 184 -14.01 2.56 -11.22
C VAL A 184 -13.16 2.55 -12.50
N ASN A 185 -11.88 2.20 -12.39
CA ASN A 185 -10.92 2.29 -13.50
C ASN A 185 -10.65 0.93 -14.18
N THR A 186 -11.24 -0.15 -13.69
CA THR A 186 -11.02 -1.51 -14.22
C THR A 186 -12.36 -2.26 -14.33
N ASN A 187 -12.29 -3.50 -14.82
CA ASN A 187 -13.44 -4.40 -14.95
C ASN A 187 -14.64 -3.76 -15.69
N PRO A 188 -14.41 -3.23 -16.91
CA PRO A 188 -15.47 -2.57 -17.67
C PRO A 188 -16.67 -3.50 -17.97
N SER A 189 -16.41 -4.80 -18.06
CA SER A 189 -17.46 -5.83 -18.28
C SER A 189 -18.23 -6.17 -16.99
N ARG A 190 -17.89 -5.56 -15.85
CA ARG A 190 -18.50 -5.81 -14.53
C ARG A 190 -18.56 -7.31 -14.18
N LYS A 191 -17.51 -8.05 -14.46
CA LYS A 191 -17.38 -9.43 -14.01
C LYS A 191 -17.48 -9.50 -12.50
N MET A 192 -18.32 -10.37 -11.99
CA MET A 192 -18.61 -10.59 -10.57
C MET A 192 -18.40 -12.05 -10.23
N GLY A 193 -18.29 -12.36 -8.92
CA GLY A 193 -18.16 -13.72 -8.42
C GLY A 193 -16.78 -14.04 -7.85
N THR A 194 -16.53 -15.30 -7.65
CA THR A 194 -15.28 -15.84 -7.13
C THR A 194 -14.15 -15.74 -8.14
N ILE A 195 -12.90 -15.86 -7.67
CA ILE A 195 -11.73 -15.86 -8.53
C ILE A 195 -11.81 -16.95 -9.62
N GLY A 196 -12.31 -18.14 -9.28
CA GLY A 196 -12.48 -19.24 -10.23
C GLY A 196 -13.50 -18.96 -11.33
N GLU A 197 -14.50 -18.14 -11.04
CA GLU A 197 -15.50 -17.72 -12.03
C GLU A 197 -14.94 -16.67 -12.99
N VAL A 198 -14.25 -15.67 -12.49
CA VAL A 198 -13.70 -14.59 -13.32
C VAL A 198 -12.44 -14.98 -14.10
N MET A 199 -11.76 -16.05 -13.68
CA MET A 199 -10.63 -16.63 -14.42
C MET A 199 -11.06 -17.34 -15.71
N LYS A 200 -12.33 -17.70 -15.85
CA LYS A 200 -12.81 -18.34 -17.08
C LYS A 200 -12.68 -17.39 -18.27
N GLY A 201 -11.87 -17.78 -19.23
CA GLY A 201 -11.58 -16.98 -20.42
C GLY A 201 -10.58 -15.85 -20.20
N ALA A 202 -9.91 -15.78 -19.06
CA ALA A 202 -8.81 -14.87 -18.85
C ALA A 202 -7.53 -15.37 -19.57
N ASP A 203 -6.74 -14.43 -20.08
CA ASP A 203 -5.48 -14.71 -20.75
C ASP A 203 -4.31 -14.78 -19.78
N VAL A 204 -4.38 -14.00 -18.71
CA VAL A 204 -3.29 -13.84 -17.75
C VAL A 204 -3.83 -13.86 -16.32
N PHE A 205 -3.14 -14.61 -15.48
CA PHE A 205 -3.34 -14.61 -14.04
C PHE A 205 -2.10 -14.05 -13.31
N VAL A 206 -2.31 -13.11 -12.41
CA VAL A 206 -1.28 -12.53 -11.57
C VAL A 206 -1.62 -12.78 -10.10
N GLY A 207 -0.84 -13.63 -9.42
CA GLY A 207 -1.01 -13.94 -8.01
C GLY A 207 -0.06 -13.12 -7.14
N VAL A 208 -0.62 -12.24 -6.30
CA VAL A 208 0.10 -11.42 -5.31
C VAL A 208 -0.58 -11.43 -3.95
N SER A 209 -1.41 -12.44 -3.70
CA SER A 209 -1.96 -12.76 -2.37
C SER A 209 -0.97 -13.61 -1.58
N GLY A 210 -1.06 -13.57 -0.25
CA GLY A 210 -0.37 -14.52 0.59
C GLY A 210 -0.88 -15.96 0.37
N PRO A 211 -0.13 -16.96 0.78
CA PRO A 211 -0.64 -18.33 0.84
C PRO A 211 -1.83 -18.37 1.82
N ASP A 212 -2.89 -19.05 1.41
CA ASP A 212 -4.00 -19.42 2.31
C ASP A 212 -3.60 -20.58 3.23
#